data_11c08b65c03ecc94bc96ad51c47b2806
#
_entry.id   11c08b65c03ecc94bc96ad51c47b2806
#
_cell.length_a   1.000
_cell.length_b   1.000
_cell.length_c   1.000
_cell.angle_alpha   90.00
_cell.angle_beta   90.00
_cell.angle_gamma   90.00
#
_symmetry.space_group_name_H-M   'P 1'
#
loop_
_entity.id
_entity.type
_entity.pdbx_description
1 polymer ?
#
loop_
_entity_poly.entity_id
_entity_poly.type
_entity_poly.pdbx_seq_one_letter_code
_entity_poly.pdbx_strand_id
1 'polypeptide(L)'
;MSFLPPLDSVLPSWTSRVSVRSVLLGVLLGFSLSVTSTSLALYFQQKRRERVAAKFTPRPIELRSDEVVAGVTGLIGNTPLVRINSLSDALGVEILGKAEFLNPGGSVKDRVALRMIEDAERSGYLRPYTGSRIFEGTVGSTGISIATIARARGYDTTIIMPDDVAEEKVKALHALGAEVQRVRPASIVDKKQFVNIARQRAAKFGQQDEIDGSSPPHTPVPISLCARHNNFPQDFLAKPRGYFADQFENKSNFDAHFFGTGPEIWRQTNGRVDAFISGAGVGQYLKSANENVRVAVADPEGSGLYNKVVKHGVMFDRKESEGTKRRHQVDTVVEGIGINRLTNNLELALPILDDAFRITDAEAVSMSRYLVKNDGLFLGSSSACNLVACIKLVKKMGWKDGKTVVTILCDSGNRHYSKVRNDEYLHKAGIPVDLQIVEDLLRPESPV
;
A
#
# COMPACT_ATOMS: atom_id res chain seq x y z
N MET A 1 48.45 4.02 -47.01
CA MET A 1 49.21 2.76 -46.92
C MET A 1 49.17 2.29 -45.50
N SER A 2 48.38 1.28 -45.27
CA SER A 2 48.07 0.68 -43.96
C SER A 2 49.13 -0.33 -43.58
N PHE A 3 49.68 -0.24 -42.41
CA PHE A 3 50.45 -1.31 -41.78
C PHE A 3 49.72 -1.74 -40.52
N LEU A 4 48.86 -2.74 -40.64
CA LEU A 4 48.51 -3.61 -39.53
C LEU A 4 49.32 -4.90 -39.69
N PRO A 5 50.01 -5.36 -38.65
CA PRO A 5 50.70 -6.65 -38.69
C PRO A 5 49.68 -7.79 -38.76
N PRO A 6 50.04 -8.95 -39.34
CA PRO A 6 49.14 -10.09 -39.44
C PRO A 6 48.80 -10.63 -38.04
N LEU A 7 47.52 -11.01 -37.86
CA LEU A 7 46.92 -11.47 -36.61
C LEU A 7 47.62 -12.68 -35.94
N ASP A 8 48.44 -13.40 -36.70
CA ASP A 8 49.16 -14.60 -36.21
C ASP A 8 50.36 -14.32 -35.30
N SER A 9 50.76 -13.04 -35.16
CA SER A 9 51.93 -12.69 -34.33
C SER A 9 51.58 -12.26 -32.92
N VAL A 10 50.30 -12.25 -32.52
CA VAL A 10 49.86 -11.73 -31.20
C VAL A 10 49.28 -12.80 -30.30
N LEU A 11 49.12 -14.05 -30.77
CA LEU A 11 48.62 -15.14 -29.93
C LEU A 11 49.74 -15.91 -29.25
N PRO A 12 49.70 -16.11 -27.91
CA PRO A 12 50.72 -16.91 -27.23
C PRO A 12 50.71 -18.37 -27.72
N SER A 13 51.86 -18.97 -27.81
CA SER A 13 52.14 -20.31 -28.36
C SER A 13 51.49 -21.51 -27.62
N TRP A 14 50.58 -21.28 -26.73
CA TRP A 14 49.86 -22.37 -26.02
C TRP A 14 48.56 -22.80 -26.74
N THR A 15 48.10 -22.10 -27.77
CA THR A 15 46.84 -22.43 -28.47
C THR A 15 46.94 -23.66 -29.36
N SER A 16 48.15 -24.17 -29.59
CA SER A 16 48.38 -25.29 -30.54
C SER A 16 48.15 -26.71 -29.98
N ARG A 17 47.72 -26.87 -28.72
CA ARG A 17 47.44 -28.17 -28.10
C ARG A 17 46.08 -28.35 -27.45
N VAL A 18 45.16 -27.39 -27.53
CA VAL A 18 43.83 -27.55 -26.97
C VAL A 18 42.94 -28.27 -27.98
N SER A 19 42.69 -29.54 -27.72
CA SER A 19 41.77 -30.33 -28.52
C SER A 19 40.35 -29.73 -28.44
N VAL A 20 39.65 -29.60 -29.57
CA VAL A 20 38.24 -29.15 -29.66
C VAL A 20 37.37 -29.95 -28.66
N ARG A 21 37.72 -31.23 -28.44
CA ARG A 21 37.06 -32.09 -27.43
C ARG A 21 37.23 -31.57 -26.02
N SER A 22 38.40 -31.06 -25.65
CA SER A 22 38.65 -30.52 -24.29
C SER A 22 37.91 -29.22 -24.08
N VAL A 23 37.76 -28.37 -25.11
CA VAL A 23 36.98 -27.13 -25.04
C VAL A 23 35.49 -27.44 -24.88
N LEU A 24 34.97 -28.38 -25.70
CA LEU A 24 33.58 -28.82 -25.61
C LEU A 24 33.26 -29.45 -24.23
N LEU A 25 34.18 -30.25 -23.71
CA LEU A 25 34.03 -30.84 -22.36
C LEU A 25 34.05 -29.77 -21.27
N GLY A 26 34.88 -28.76 -21.39
CA GLY A 26 34.94 -27.61 -20.46
C GLY A 26 33.65 -26.77 -20.50
N VAL A 27 33.10 -26.53 -21.69
CA VAL A 27 31.83 -25.82 -21.86
C VAL A 27 30.66 -26.64 -21.28
N LEU A 28 30.60 -27.93 -21.54
CA LEU A 28 29.58 -28.81 -21.00
C LEU A 28 29.65 -28.91 -19.46
N LEU A 29 30.84 -29.04 -18.90
CA LEU A 29 31.05 -29.03 -17.45
C LEU A 29 30.70 -27.69 -16.84
N GLY A 30 31.09 -26.58 -17.42
CA GLY A 30 30.76 -25.22 -16.95
C GLY A 30 29.28 -24.96 -17.00
N PHE A 31 28.59 -25.35 -18.07
CA PHE A 31 27.14 -25.24 -18.19
C PHE A 31 26.41 -26.12 -17.16
N SER A 32 26.82 -27.38 -17.01
CA SER A 32 26.27 -28.30 -16.02
C SER A 32 26.46 -27.79 -14.59
N LEU A 33 27.63 -27.26 -14.22
CA LEU A 33 27.90 -26.65 -12.93
C LEU A 33 27.06 -25.37 -12.71
N SER A 34 26.88 -24.54 -13.73
CA SER A 34 26.06 -23.34 -13.66
C SER A 34 24.59 -23.69 -13.41
N VAL A 35 24.04 -24.63 -14.18
CA VAL A 35 22.65 -25.09 -14.02
C VAL A 35 22.42 -25.73 -12.63
N THR A 36 23.35 -26.56 -12.20
CA THR A 36 23.23 -27.21 -10.87
C THR A 36 23.37 -26.22 -9.73
N SER A 37 24.28 -25.23 -9.81
CA SER A 37 24.43 -24.20 -8.79
C SER A 37 23.21 -23.27 -8.72
N THR A 38 22.65 -22.90 -9.87
CA THR A 38 21.42 -22.07 -9.94
C THR A 38 20.22 -22.84 -9.39
N SER A 39 20.04 -24.09 -9.76
CA SER A 39 18.97 -24.95 -9.25
C SER A 39 19.08 -25.17 -7.75
N LEU A 40 20.29 -25.34 -7.23
CA LEU A 40 20.55 -25.49 -5.81
C LEU A 40 20.25 -24.20 -5.04
N ALA A 41 20.63 -23.05 -5.60
CA ALA A 41 20.33 -21.73 -5.01
C ALA A 41 18.82 -21.49 -4.95
N LEU A 42 18.10 -21.77 -6.02
CA LEU A 42 16.64 -21.68 -6.07
C LEU A 42 15.97 -22.64 -5.07
N TYR A 43 16.44 -23.88 -4.96
CA TYR A 43 15.96 -24.83 -3.98
C TYR A 43 16.15 -24.35 -2.53
N PHE A 44 17.35 -23.81 -2.20
CA PHE A 44 17.59 -23.26 -0.86
C PHE A 44 16.78 -21.99 -0.60
N GLN A 45 16.58 -21.16 -1.62
CA GLN A 45 15.74 -19.97 -1.51
C GLN A 45 14.28 -20.36 -1.26
N GLN A 46 13.76 -21.34 -1.98
CA GLN A 46 12.41 -21.87 -1.77
C GLN A 46 12.27 -22.49 -0.37
N LYS A 47 13.22 -23.34 0.04
CA LYS A 47 13.21 -23.97 1.36
C LYS A 47 13.35 -22.96 2.51
N ARG A 48 14.07 -21.85 2.28
CA ARG A 48 14.11 -20.73 3.23
C ARG A 48 12.77 -20.01 3.32
N ARG A 49 12.10 -19.80 2.18
CA ARG A 49 10.73 -19.23 2.12
C ARG A 49 9.73 -20.12 2.85
N GLU A 50 9.76 -21.42 2.60
CA GLU A 50 8.90 -22.41 3.28
C GLU A 50 9.15 -22.43 4.80
N ARG A 51 10.39 -22.36 5.24
CA ARG A 51 10.74 -22.28 6.68
C ARG A 51 10.26 -20.99 7.33
N VAL A 52 10.31 -19.86 6.61
CA VAL A 52 9.79 -18.57 7.09
C VAL A 52 8.26 -18.62 7.14
N ALA A 53 7.62 -19.17 6.12
CA ALA A 53 6.17 -19.37 6.09
C ALA A 53 5.69 -20.35 7.18
N ALA A 54 6.42 -21.43 7.43
CA ALA A 54 6.09 -22.41 8.48
C ALA A 54 6.27 -21.87 9.91
N LYS A 55 7.10 -20.82 10.09
CA LYS A 55 7.24 -20.13 11.39
C LYS A 55 6.12 -19.14 11.65
N PHE A 56 5.33 -18.83 10.64
CA PHE A 56 4.18 -17.95 10.78
C PHE A 56 2.99 -18.77 11.29
N THR A 57 2.73 -18.66 12.58
CA THR A 57 1.45 -19.10 13.17
C THR A 57 0.47 -17.95 13.00
N PRO A 58 -0.50 -18.03 12.07
CA PRO A 58 -1.54 -17.03 11.96
C PRO A 58 -2.30 -16.98 13.29
N ARG A 59 -2.61 -15.78 13.79
CA ARG A 59 -3.57 -15.66 14.90
C ARG A 59 -4.86 -16.35 14.48
N PRO A 60 -5.47 -17.20 15.33
CA PRO A 60 -6.77 -17.77 15.04
C PRO A 60 -7.75 -16.62 14.70
N ILE A 61 -8.63 -16.82 13.72
CA ILE A 61 -9.78 -15.93 13.55
C ILE A 61 -10.75 -16.32 14.66
N GLU A 62 -10.64 -15.67 15.78
CA GLU A 62 -11.66 -15.72 16.80
C GLU A 62 -12.72 -14.67 16.45
N LEU A 63 -13.97 -15.07 16.50
CA LEU A 63 -15.07 -14.11 16.46
C LEU A 63 -14.90 -13.19 17.65
N ARG A 64 -14.73 -11.89 17.41
CA ARG A 64 -14.39 -10.90 18.44
C ARG A 64 -15.50 -10.64 19.46
N SER A 65 -16.63 -11.32 19.41
CA SER A 65 -17.78 -11.08 20.25
C SER A 65 -17.48 -11.16 21.75
N ASP A 66 -16.54 -12.01 22.16
CA ASP A 66 -16.26 -12.28 23.58
C ASP A 66 -14.82 -11.87 23.99
N GLU A 67 -14.08 -11.22 23.12
CA GLU A 67 -12.69 -10.80 23.38
C GLU A 67 -12.63 -9.42 24.05
N VAL A 68 -11.91 -9.32 25.16
CA VAL A 68 -11.51 -8.04 25.77
C VAL A 68 -10.13 -7.68 25.26
N VAL A 69 -10.04 -6.67 24.39
CA VAL A 69 -8.79 -6.22 23.79
C VAL A 69 -8.10 -5.12 24.60
N ALA A 70 -6.79 -5.09 24.56
CA ALA A 70 -5.97 -4.09 25.27
C ALA A 70 -5.89 -2.78 24.46
N GLY A 71 -6.89 -1.91 24.62
CA GLY A 71 -6.91 -0.59 24.00
C GLY A 71 -7.17 -0.60 22.49
N VAL A 72 -7.06 0.57 21.87
CA VAL A 72 -7.42 0.79 20.46
C VAL A 72 -6.57 -0.04 19.48
N THR A 73 -5.32 -0.32 19.80
CA THR A 73 -4.43 -1.09 18.94
C THR A 73 -4.86 -2.55 18.79
N GLY A 74 -5.53 -3.12 19.81
CA GLY A 74 -6.10 -4.46 19.76
C GLY A 74 -7.30 -4.59 18.82
N LEU A 75 -7.94 -3.46 18.46
CA LEU A 75 -9.05 -3.44 17.51
C LEU A 75 -8.61 -3.49 16.04
N ILE A 76 -7.32 -3.29 15.75
CA ILE A 76 -6.80 -3.20 14.39
C ILE A 76 -6.62 -4.58 13.78
N GLY A 77 -7.09 -4.73 12.55
CA GLY A 77 -7.02 -5.98 11.80
C GLY A 77 -8.14 -6.96 12.16
N ASN A 78 -7.99 -8.19 11.75
CA ASN A 78 -8.99 -9.26 11.93
C ASN A 78 -10.40 -8.85 11.45
N THR A 79 -10.46 -8.05 10.38
CA THR A 79 -11.70 -7.55 9.79
C THR A 79 -12.43 -8.65 9.03
N PRO A 80 -13.76 -8.62 8.91
CA PRO A 80 -14.50 -9.62 8.15
C PRO A 80 -14.30 -9.44 6.62
N LEU A 81 -14.60 -10.50 5.88
CA LEU A 81 -14.92 -10.43 4.45
C LEU A 81 -16.43 -10.20 4.31
N VAL A 82 -16.82 -9.33 3.40
CA VAL A 82 -18.20 -9.02 3.05
C VAL A 82 -18.45 -9.41 1.60
N ARG A 83 -19.47 -10.21 1.33
CA ARG A 83 -19.93 -10.48 -0.02
C ARG A 83 -20.63 -9.24 -0.57
N ILE A 84 -20.26 -8.82 -1.76
CA ILE A 84 -20.93 -7.74 -2.48
C ILE A 84 -22.04 -8.37 -3.31
N ASN A 85 -23.24 -8.41 -2.74
CA ASN A 85 -24.34 -9.22 -3.28
C ASN A 85 -24.72 -8.79 -4.70
N SER A 86 -24.94 -7.49 -4.91
CA SER A 86 -25.35 -6.96 -6.20
C SER A 86 -24.38 -7.29 -7.34
N LEU A 87 -23.08 -7.21 -7.08
CA LEU A 87 -22.06 -7.51 -8.07
C LEU A 87 -21.87 -9.01 -8.26
N SER A 88 -21.89 -9.78 -7.17
CA SER A 88 -21.71 -11.22 -7.21
C SER A 88 -22.86 -11.89 -7.99
N ASP A 89 -24.10 -11.48 -7.72
CA ASP A 89 -25.28 -12.06 -8.37
C ASP A 89 -25.35 -11.67 -9.86
N ALA A 90 -24.97 -10.43 -10.21
CA ALA A 90 -24.94 -9.98 -11.60
C ALA A 90 -23.83 -10.67 -12.44
N LEU A 91 -22.70 -11.01 -11.84
CA LEU A 91 -21.53 -11.57 -12.53
C LEU A 91 -21.47 -13.10 -12.47
N GLY A 92 -22.22 -13.73 -11.56
CA GLY A 92 -22.14 -15.18 -11.32
C GLY A 92 -20.84 -15.65 -10.62
N VAL A 93 -20.11 -14.74 -9.96
CA VAL A 93 -18.87 -15.03 -9.26
C VAL A 93 -18.90 -14.42 -7.85
N GLU A 94 -18.15 -14.98 -6.91
CA GLU A 94 -18.06 -14.41 -5.57
C GLU A 94 -17.14 -13.18 -5.57
N ILE A 95 -17.70 -11.99 -5.33
CA ILE A 95 -16.95 -10.75 -5.11
C ILE A 95 -16.95 -10.48 -3.60
N LEU A 96 -15.77 -10.58 -2.99
CA LEU A 96 -15.58 -10.44 -1.56
C LEU A 96 -14.74 -9.19 -1.25
N GLY A 97 -15.23 -8.36 -0.36
CA GLY A 97 -14.54 -7.16 0.11
C GLY A 97 -14.01 -7.32 1.54
N LYS A 98 -12.72 -7.11 1.76
CA LYS A 98 -12.12 -7.07 3.10
C LYS A 98 -12.47 -5.75 3.77
N ALA A 99 -13.28 -5.80 4.84
CA ALA A 99 -13.93 -4.63 5.43
C ALA A 99 -12.97 -3.79 6.30
N GLU A 100 -11.96 -3.19 5.68
CA GLU A 100 -10.93 -2.39 6.37
C GLU A 100 -11.44 -1.07 6.93
N PHE A 101 -12.62 -0.60 6.52
CA PHE A 101 -13.31 0.54 7.12
C PHE A 101 -13.78 0.29 8.56
N LEU A 102 -13.78 -0.97 9.04
CA LEU A 102 -14.11 -1.35 10.42
C LEU A 102 -12.93 -1.22 11.39
N ASN A 103 -11.72 -0.94 10.92
CA ASN A 103 -10.63 -0.60 11.81
C ASN A 103 -10.95 0.67 12.62
N PRO A 104 -10.41 0.85 13.84
CA PRO A 104 -10.79 1.95 14.75
C PRO A 104 -10.51 3.35 14.19
N GLY A 105 -9.44 3.53 13.45
CA GLY A 105 -9.18 4.77 12.71
C GLY A 105 -9.96 4.84 11.38
N GLY A 106 -10.76 3.81 11.03
CA GLY A 106 -11.71 3.78 9.93
C GLY A 106 -11.11 3.53 8.55
N SER A 107 -9.92 2.95 8.45
CA SER A 107 -9.33 2.61 7.16
C SER A 107 -8.29 1.50 7.22
N VAL A 108 -7.92 0.99 6.05
CA VAL A 108 -6.82 0.04 5.84
C VAL A 108 -5.46 0.57 6.38
N LYS A 109 -5.32 1.89 6.54
CA LYS A 109 -4.08 2.52 6.99
C LYS A 109 -3.79 2.32 8.47
N ASP A 110 -4.75 1.88 9.25
CA ASP A 110 -4.54 1.54 10.65
C ASP A 110 -3.53 0.41 10.81
N ARG A 111 -3.59 -0.60 9.96
CA ARG A 111 -2.60 -1.69 9.95
C ARG A 111 -1.20 -1.20 9.63
N VAL A 112 -1.11 -0.30 8.67
CA VAL A 112 0.17 0.28 8.22
C VAL A 112 0.77 1.13 9.34
N ALA A 113 -0.02 2.03 9.94
CA ALA A 113 0.41 2.91 11.01
C ALA A 113 0.84 2.11 12.26
N LEU A 114 0.06 1.09 12.64
CA LEU A 114 0.43 0.23 13.77
C LEU A 114 1.78 -0.45 13.52
N ARG A 115 1.95 -1.05 12.34
CA ARG A 115 3.19 -1.77 12.01
C ARG A 115 4.40 -0.83 11.97
N MET A 116 4.27 0.37 11.37
CA MET A 116 5.35 1.36 11.34
C MET A 116 5.78 1.79 12.74
N ILE A 117 4.83 2.03 13.63
CA ILE A 117 5.12 2.43 15.01
C ILE A 117 5.75 1.28 15.80
N GLU A 118 5.22 0.06 15.70
CA GLU A 118 5.78 -1.12 16.37
C GLU A 118 7.19 -1.47 15.88
N ASP A 119 7.45 -1.36 14.59
CA ASP A 119 8.80 -1.61 14.04
C ASP A 119 9.78 -0.52 14.49
N ALA A 120 9.34 0.75 14.59
CA ALA A 120 10.16 1.83 15.12
C ALA A 120 10.45 1.67 16.63
N GLU A 121 9.49 1.20 17.42
CA GLU A 121 9.69 0.86 18.82
C GLU A 121 10.65 -0.33 18.99
N ARG A 122 10.46 -1.38 18.20
CA ARG A 122 11.29 -2.58 18.23
C ARG A 122 12.74 -2.30 17.83
N SER A 123 12.95 -1.37 16.92
CA SER A 123 14.28 -0.94 16.49
C SER A 123 14.89 0.16 17.38
N GLY A 124 14.17 0.62 18.41
CA GLY A 124 14.63 1.62 19.35
C GLY A 124 14.62 3.06 18.84
N TYR A 125 13.98 3.32 17.66
CA TYR A 125 13.78 4.67 17.15
C TYR A 125 12.73 5.45 17.94
N LEU A 126 11.66 4.76 18.36
CA LEU A 126 10.61 5.31 19.19
C LEU A 126 10.60 4.64 20.57
N ARG A 127 10.27 5.42 21.60
CA ARG A 127 10.01 4.94 22.95
C ARG A 127 8.76 5.66 23.48
N PRO A 128 7.74 4.93 23.98
CA PRO A 128 6.53 5.53 24.54
C PRO A 128 6.82 6.50 25.67
N TYR A 129 6.05 7.58 25.76
CA TYR A 129 6.08 8.57 26.85
C TYR A 129 7.41 9.33 27.02
N THR A 130 8.24 9.41 26.00
CA THR A 130 9.49 10.17 26.01
C THR A 130 9.37 11.59 25.46
N GLY A 131 8.16 12.04 25.07
CA GLY A 131 7.94 13.27 24.33
C GLY A 131 8.34 13.18 22.84
N SER A 132 8.65 11.97 22.36
CA SER A 132 8.95 11.75 20.94
C SER A 132 7.73 12.01 20.09
N ARG A 133 7.96 12.49 18.86
CA ARG A 133 6.91 12.94 17.94
C ARG A 133 7.00 12.24 16.59
N ILE A 134 5.85 11.82 16.08
CA ILE A 134 5.74 11.15 14.78
C ILE A 134 5.33 12.19 13.73
N PHE A 135 6.06 12.21 12.63
CA PHE A 135 5.83 13.08 11.48
C PHE A 135 5.41 12.26 10.28
N GLU A 136 4.40 12.72 9.55
CA GLU A 136 3.99 12.09 8.29
C GLU A 136 3.49 13.14 7.30
N GLY A 137 3.84 12.92 6.03
CA GLY A 137 3.30 13.66 4.89
C GLY A 137 2.22 12.86 4.19
N THR A 138 0.95 13.26 4.30
CA THR A 138 -0.17 12.45 3.80
C THR A 138 -1.40 13.26 3.39
N VAL A 139 -2.23 12.68 2.51
CA VAL A 139 -3.54 13.24 2.13
C VAL A 139 -4.68 12.87 3.10
N GLY A 140 -4.38 12.29 4.27
CA GLY A 140 -5.36 12.16 5.36
C GLY A 140 -5.42 10.80 6.05
N SER A 141 -5.81 9.71 5.39
CA SER A 141 -6.12 8.44 6.08
C SER A 141 -4.94 7.90 6.90
N THR A 142 -3.71 7.94 6.37
CA THR A 142 -2.52 7.51 7.13
C THR A 142 -2.26 8.43 8.33
N GLY A 143 -2.45 9.74 8.16
CA GLY A 143 -2.31 10.70 9.26
C GLY A 143 -3.31 10.43 10.40
N ILE A 144 -4.58 10.16 10.07
CA ILE A 144 -5.62 9.80 11.05
C ILE A 144 -5.23 8.52 11.79
N SER A 145 -4.79 7.50 11.06
CA SER A 145 -4.37 6.22 11.65
C SER A 145 -3.16 6.40 12.58
N ILE A 146 -2.14 7.15 12.15
CA ILE A 146 -0.97 7.48 12.98
C ILE A 146 -1.41 8.24 14.23
N ALA A 147 -2.25 9.29 14.10
CA ALA A 147 -2.70 10.09 15.23
C ALA A 147 -3.48 9.25 16.26
N THR A 148 -4.36 8.34 15.78
CA THR A 148 -5.12 7.43 16.66
C THR A 148 -4.20 6.52 17.47
N ILE A 149 -3.22 5.89 16.81
CA ILE A 149 -2.35 4.91 17.45
C ILE A 149 -1.28 5.61 18.31
N ALA A 150 -0.70 6.69 17.81
CA ALA A 150 0.30 7.47 18.52
C ALA A 150 -0.22 7.99 19.86
N ARG A 151 -1.44 8.54 19.87
CA ARG A 151 -2.07 9.01 21.11
C ARG A 151 -2.23 7.87 22.13
N ALA A 152 -2.63 6.68 21.68
CA ALA A 152 -2.78 5.52 22.56
C ALA A 152 -1.44 4.98 23.09
N ARG A 153 -0.34 5.29 22.41
CA ARG A 153 1.03 4.84 22.76
C ARG A 153 1.91 5.96 23.36
N GLY A 154 1.32 7.13 23.67
CA GLY A 154 2.04 8.22 24.34
C GLY A 154 3.00 9.00 23.44
N TYR A 155 2.67 9.12 22.14
CA TYR A 155 3.37 9.97 21.18
C TYR A 155 2.53 11.16 20.74
N ASP A 156 3.17 12.27 20.46
CA ASP A 156 2.59 13.38 19.71
C ASP A 156 2.75 13.17 18.21
N THR A 157 1.91 13.86 17.43
CA THR A 157 1.93 13.75 15.97
C THR A 157 1.90 15.12 15.29
N THR A 158 2.66 15.26 14.22
CA THR A 158 2.59 16.39 13.28
C THR A 158 2.34 15.85 11.88
N ILE A 159 1.20 16.23 11.30
CA ILE A 159 0.79 15.79 9.97
C ILE A 159 0.90 16.96 9.00
N ILE A 160 1.68 16.80 7.95
CA ILE A 160 1.81 17.75 6.86
C ILE A 160 0.98 17.25 5.68
N MET A 161 0.10 18.10 5.17
CA MET A 161 -0.84 17.71 4.12
C MET A 161 -1.07 18.83 3.10
N PRO A 162 -1.50 18.48 1.86
CA PRO A 162 -1.92 19.47 0.89
C PRO A 162 -3.10 20.31 1.39
N ASP A 163 -3.21 21.54 0.93
CA ASP A 163 -4.30 22.45 1.33
C ASP A 163 -5.63 22.17 0.61
N ASP A 164 -5.63 21.35 -0.43
CA ASP A 164 -6.79 20.91 -1.20
C ASP A 164 -7.42 19.59 -0.68
N VAL A 165 -6.98 19.08 0.47
CA VAL A 165 -7.54 17.88 1.11
C VAL A 165 -8.93 18.16 1.69
N ALA A 166 -9.77 17.12 1.70
CA ALA A 166 -11.12 17.15 2.28
C ALA A 166 -11.11 17.64 3.74
N GLU A 167 -11.95 18.63 4.05
CA GLU A 167 -11.97 19.33 5.35
C GLU A 167 -12.31 18.40 6.51
N GLU A 168 -13.13 17.38 6.28
CA GLU A 168 -13.48 16.36 7.29
C GLU A 168 -12.26 15.60 7.80
N LYS A 169 -11.24 15.40 6.97
CA LYS A 169 -9.98 14.75 7.38
C LYS A 169 -9.13 15.68 8.25
N VAL A 170 -9.12 16.96 7.95
CA VAL A 170 -8.42 17.99 8.76
C VAL A 170 -9.07 18.07 10.15
N LYS A 171 -10.42 18.13 10.21
CA LYS A 171 -11.17 18.14 11.46
C LYS A 171 -10.92 16.91 12.30
N ALA A 172 -10.89 15.73 11.68
CA ALA A 172 -10.61 14.48 12.38
C ALA A 172 -9.20 14.47 13.01
N LEU A 173 -8.19 14.96 12.28
CA LEU A 173 -6.82 15.07 12.81
C LEU A 173 -6.73 16.02 14.01
N HIS A 174 -7.36 17.18 13.94
CA HIS A 174 -7.43 18.11 15.08
C HIS A 174 -8.15 17.51 16.29
N ALA A 175 -9.25 16.80 16.07
CA ALA A 175 -9.99 16.11 17.13
C ALA A 175 -9.15 15.01 17.80
N LEU A 176 -8.24 14.37 17.06
CA LEU A 176 -7.27 13.40 17.59
C LEU A 176 -6.06 14.05 18.26
N GLY A 177 -5.99 15.38 18.31
CA GLY A 177 -4.90 16.12 18.94
C GLY A 177 -3.61 16.16 18.12
N ALA A 178 -3.68 15.92 16.81
CA ALA A 178 -2.54 16.08 15.92
C ALA A 178 -2.30 17.55 15.58
N GLU A 179 -1.04 17.95 15.50
CA GLU A 179 -0.63 19.20 14.85
C GLU A 179 -0.76 19.03 13.34
N VAL A 180 -1.52 19.90 12.68
CA VAL A 180 -1.74 19.84 11.23
C VAL A 180 -1.14 21.07 10.56
N GLN A 181 -0.26 20.82 9.58
CA GLN A 181 0.26 21.86 8.70
C GLN A 181 -0.25 21.63 7.27
N ARG A 182 -1.02 22.59 6.76
CA ARG A 182 -1.46 22.60 5.35
C ARG A 182 -0.46 23.35 4.50
N VAL A 183 -0.11 22.79 3.34
CA VAL A 183 0.85 23.38 2.40
C VAL A 183 0.31 23.26 0.98
N ARG A 184 0.72 24.18 0.11
CA ARG A 184 0.32 24.08 -1.30
C ARG A 184 0.86 22.81 -1.94
N PRO A 185 0.07 22.12 -2.77
CA PRO A 185 0.54 20.98 -3.55
C PRO A 185 1.78 21.35 -4.37
N ALA A 186 2.81 20.52 -4.28
CA ALA A 186 4.06 20.70 -5.01
C ALA A 186 4.56 19.35 -5.53
N SER A 187 5.48 19.39 -6.51
CA SER A 187 6.12 18.17 -7.02
C SER A 187 6.93 17.48 -5.93
N ILE A 188 7.01 16.14 -5.96
CA ILE A 188 7.79 15.35 -4.99
C ILE A 188 9.28 15.71 -4.97
N VAL A 189 9.82 16.27 -6.06
CA VAL A 189 11.20 16.73 -6.11
C VAL A 189 11.40 18.13 -5.46
N ASP A 190 10.31 18.83 -5.17
CA ASP A 190 10.37 20.12 -4.50
C ASP A 190 10.52 19.92 -2.98
N LYS A 191 11.45 20.66 -2.36
CA LYS A 191 11.65 20.67 -0.90
C LYS A 191 10.39 21.13 -0.13
N LYS A 192 9.50 21.87 -0.79
CA LYS A 192 8.23 22.38 -0.22
C LYS A 192 7.09 21.37 -0.30
N GLN A 193 7.30 20.21 -0.92
CA GLN A 193 6.31 19.15 -0.98
C GLN A 193 6.08 18.57 0.42
N PHE A 194 4.83 18.26 0.76
CA PHE A 194 4.41 17.88 2.11
C PHE A 194 5.19 16.70 2.72
N VAL A 195 5.56 15.68 1.92
CA VAL A 195 6.37 14.53 2.38
C VAL A 195 7.80 14.99 2.73
N ASN A 196 8.39 15.87 1.91
CA ASN A 196 9.74 16.38 2.13
C ASN A 196 9.81 17.30 3.35
N ILE A 197 8.76 18.11 3.58
CA ILE A 197 8.66 18.93 4.80
C ILE A 197 8.54 18.05 6.04
N ALA A 198 7.72 17.00 6.00
CA ALA A 198 7.57 16.05 7.11
C ALA A 198 8.91 15.41 7.48
N ARG A 199 9.65 14.93 6.47
CA ARG A 199 10.99 14.34 6.66
C ARG A 199 11.97 15.33 7.28
N GLN A 200 12.00 16.58 6.80
CA GLN A 200 12.89 17.63 7.32
C GLN A 200 12.54 18.00 8.77
N ARG A 201 11.24 18.10 9.10
CA ARG A 201 10.81 18.40 10.48
C ARG A 201 11.16 17.29 11.44
N ALA A 202 10.96 16.03 11.04
CA ALA A 202 11.35 14.88 11.85
C ALA A 202 12.85 14.88 12.14
N ALA A 203 13.68 15.16 11.14
CA ALA A 203 15.13 15.20 11.30
C ALA A 203 15.62 16.33 12.21
N LYS A 204 14.91 17.46 12.26
CA LYS A 204 15.27 18.63 13.11
C LYS A 204 14.69 18.55 14.52
N PHE A 205 13.69 17.71 14.74
CA PHE A 205 13.02 17.61 16.03
C PHE A 205 13.98 17.05 17.11
N GLY A 206 14.05 17.71 18.26
CA GLY A 206 14.94 17.34 19.35
C GLY A 206 16.41 17.78 19.18
N GLN A 207 16.77 18.40 18.03
CA GLN A 207 18.12 18.98 17.84
C GLN A 207 18.19 20.46 18.24
N GLN A 208 17.04 21.15 18.33
CA GLN A 208 16.98 22.58 18.66
C GLN A 208 17.12 22.89 20.14
N ASP A 209 16.94 21.90 21.03
CA ASP A 209 17.02 22.11 22.49
C ASP A 209 18.44 22.35 23.00
N GLU A 210 19.46 22.23 22.16
CA GLU A 210 20.86 22.52 22.52
C GLU A 210 21.24 23.99 22.30
N ILE A 211 20.42 24.80 21.58
CA ILE A 211 20.78 26.17 21.15
C ILE A 211 19.92 27.24 21.83
N ASP A 212 18.71 26.93 22.26
CA ASP A 212 17.80 27.93 22.81
C ASP A 212 17.03 27.36 24.01
N GLY A 213 17.33 27.84 25.22
CA GLY A 213 16.75 27.38 26.49
C GLY A 213 15.25 27.75 26.68
N SER A 214 14.48 27.89 25.60
CA SER A 214 13.08 28.28 25.57
C SER A 214 12.18 27.19 24.98
N SER A 215 12.22 25.98 25.53
CA SER A 215 11.18 24.97 25.23
C SER A 215 9.95 25.25 26.08
N PRO A 216 8.72 25.20 25.50
CA PRO A 216 7.52 25.22 26.32
C PRO A 216 7.54 24.00 27.26
N PRO A 217 7.08 24.14 28.51
CA PRO A 217 7.13 23.04 29.47
C PRO A 217 6.25 21.88 28.94
N HIS A 218 6.91 20.77 28.58
CA HIS A 218 6.24 19.51 28.39
C HIS A 218 5.60 19.18 29.75
N THR A 219 4.27 19.15 29.79
CA THR A 219 3.56 18.70 31.00
C THR A 219 3.99 17.25 31.25
N PRO A 220 4.67 16.96 32.36
CA PRO A 220 5.07 15.61 32.67
C PRO A 220 3.83 14.76 32.84
N VAL A 221 3.73 13.67 32.08
CA VAL A 221 2.68 12.67 32.34
C VAL A 221 2.92 12.12 33.75
N PRO A 222 1.89 12.07 34.63
CA PRO A 222 2.07 11.60 36.01
C PRO A 222 2.71 10.20 36.00
N ILE A 223 3.76 10.03 36.79
CA ILE A 223 4.52 8.77 36.94
C ILE A 223 3.63 7.57 37.28
N SER A 224 2.43 7.80 37.85
CA SER A 224 1.44 6.76 38.14
C SER A 224 0.93 5.98 36.92
N LEU A 225 1.01 6.54 35.71
CA LEU A 225 0.64 5.85 34.46
C LEU A 225 1.78 4.99 33.91
N CYS A 226 3.04 5.34 34.20
CA CYS A 226 4.21 4.58 33.79
C CYS A 226 4.45 3.31 34.64
N ALA A 227 3.95 3.27 35.88
CA ALA A 227 4.20 2.18 36.82
C ALA A 227 3.47 0.85 36.52
N ARG A 228 2.59 0.81 35.54
CA ARG A 228 1.83 -0.40 35.18
C ARG A 228 2.51 -1.32 34.16
N HIS A 229 3.62 -0.91 33.60
CA HIS A 229 4.42 -1.74 32.66
C HIS A 229 5.78 -2.01 33.24
N ASN A 230 5.84 -3.02 34.11
CA ASN A 230 7.06 -3.50 34.77
C ASN A 230 7.98 -4.15 33.72
N ASN A 231 8.90 -3.39 33.15
CA ASN A 231 10.22 -3.82 32.61
C ASN A 231 10.83 -2.71 31.75
N PHE A 232 11.00 -1.50 32.32
CA PHE A 232 11.81 -0.49 31.66
C PHE A 232 13.25 -0.55 32.16
N PRO A 233 14.25 -0.72 31.28
CA PRO A 233 15.65 -0.46 31.64
C PRO A 233 15.81 1.01 32.06
N GLN A 234 16.80 1.28 32.92
CA GLN A 234 17.05 2.56 33.57
C GLN A 234 17.42 3.76 32.68
N ASP A 235 17.18 3.71 31.39
CA ASP A 235 17.41 4.82 30.45
C ASP A 235 16.20 5.79 30.37
N PHE A 236 15.77 6.27 31.55
CA PHE A 236 14.74 7.32 31.69
C PHE A 236 15.16 8.70 31.12
N LEU A 237 16.37 8.82 30.58
CA LEU A 237 16.93 10.02 29.97
C LEU A 237 16.94 9.96 28.43
N ALA A 238 16.13 9.13 27.80
CA ALA A 238 16.03 9.13 26.35
C ALA A 238 15.45 10.46 25.87
N LYS A 239 16.27 11.26 25.21
CA LYS A 239 15.86 12.55 24.60
C LYS A 239 14.69 12.32 23.64
N PRO A 240 13.70 13.23 23.59
CA PRO A 240 12.63 13.22 22.57
C PRO A 240 13.20 13.13 21.16
N ARG A 241 12.59 12.31 20.29
CA ARG A 241 13.02 12.15 18.90
C ARG A 241 11.89 12.40 17.93
N GLY A 242 12.22 12.98 16.77
CA GLY A 242 11.33 13.01 15.63
C GLY A 242 11.46 11.74 14.82
N TYR A 243 10.33 11.08 14.55
CA TYR A 243 10.25 9.91 13.68
C TYR A 243 9.44 10.23 12.44
N PHE A 244 10.02 10.08 11.26
CA PHE A 244 9.32 10.17 9.99
C PHE A 244 8.83 8.79 9.59
N ALA A 245 7.50 8.59 9.52
CA ALA A 245 6.91 7.27 9.31
C ALA A 245 7.11 6.76 7.87
N ASP A 246 7.10 7.68 6.87
CA ASP A 246 7.41 7.43 5.45
C ASP A 246 6.62 6.28 4.82
N GLN A 247 5.30 6.40 4.81
CA GLN A 247 4.40 5.35 4.32
C GLN A 247 4.73 4.77 2.93
N PHE A 248 5.39 5.55 2.08
CA PHE A 248 5.68 5.14 0.71
C PHE A 248 6.94 4.28 0.58
N GLU A 249 7.97 4.58 1.38
CA GLU A 249 9.27 3.91 1.30
C GLU A 249 9.48 2.90 2.44
N ASN A 250 8.76 3.07 3.55
CA ASN A 250 8.88 2.20 4.71
C ASN A 250 8.28 0.81 4.42
N LYS A 251 9.11 -0.21 4.47
CA LYS A 251 8.74 -1.61 4.24
C LYS A 251 7.67 -2.12 5.21
N SER A 252 7.54 -1.51 6.38
CA SER A 252 6.47 -1.85 7.34
C SER A 252 5.07 -1.75 6.73
N ASN A 253 4.87 -0.86 5.73
CA ASN A 253 3.62 -0.79 4.97
C ASN A 253 3.35 -2.11 4.20
N PHE A 254 4.34 -2.60 3.48
CA PHE A 254 4.24 -3.89 2.79
C PHE A 254 4.04 -5.04 3.78
N ASP A 255 4.85 -5.08 4.85
CA ASP A 255 4.86 -6.14 5.85
C ASP A 255 3.54 -6.22 6.64
N ALA A 256 2.88 -5.09 6.90
CA ALA A 256 1.56 -5.06 7.55
C ALA A 256 0.51 -5.87 6.78
N HIS A 257 0.58 -5.83 5.45
CA HIS A 257 -0.35 -6.55 4.59
C HIS A 257 0.10 -7.97 4.28
N PHE A 258 1.40 -8.19 4.11
CA PHE A 258 1.95 -9.52 3.86
C PHE A 258 1.77 -10.46 5.06
N PHE A 259 2.04 -9.98 6.28
CA PHE A 259 1.95 -10.78 7.50
C PHE A 259 0.59 -10.67 8.22
N GLY A 260 -0.27 -9.75 7.84
CA GLY A 260 -1.57 -9.52 8.45
C GLY A 260 -2.73 -9.79 7.49
N THR A 261 -3.02 -8.85 6.59
CA THR A 261 -4.21 -8.89 5.73
C THR A 261 -4.25 -10.10 4.80
N GLY A 262 -3.11 -10.47 4.20
CA GLY A 262 -3.01 -11.63 3.29
C GLY A 262 -3.37 -12.95 3.96
N PRO A 263 -2.75 -13.32 5.10
CA PRO A 263 -3.10 -14.49 5.88
C PRO A 263 -4.56 -14.53 6.34
N GLU A 264 -5.13 -13.38 6.73
CA GLU A 264 -6.53 -13.29 7.11
C GLU A 264 -7.45 -13.66 5.93
N ILE A 265 -7.23 -13.06 4.76
CA ILE A 265 -8.00 -13.35 3.55
C ILE A 265 -7.91 -14.83 3.19
N TRP A 266 -6.69 -15.38 3.14
CA TRP A 266 -6.47 -16.79 2.79
C TRP A 266 -7.23 -17.75 3.69
N ARG A 267 -7.19 -17.49 4.99
CA ARG A 267 -7.89 -18.30 5.99
C ARG A 267 -9.42 -18.11 5.88
N GLN A 268 -9.92 -16.89 5.75
CA GLN A 268 -11.35 -16.58 5.65
C GLN A 268 -12.00 -17.17 4.39
N THR A 269 -11.23 -17.36 3.34
CA THR A 269 -11.70 -17.99 2.09
C THR A 269 -11.43 -19.51 2.04
N ASN A 270 -10.82 -20.08 3.07
CA ASN A 270 -10.32 -21.47 3.04
C ASN A 270 -9.41 -21.74 1.84
N GLY A 271 -8.56 -20.76 1.48
CA GLY A 271 -7.65 -20.83 0.34
C GLY A 271 -8.33 -20.70 -1.04
N ARG A 272 -9.61 -20.46 -1.11
CA ARG A 272 -10.36 -20.30 -2.36
C ARG A 272 -10.32 -18.83 -2.82
N VAL A 273 -9.23 -18.43 -3.43
CA VAL A 273 -9.04 -17.12 -4.05
C VAL A 273 -8.52 -17.33 -5.45
N ASP A 274 -9.28 -16.91 -6.46
CA ASP A 274 -8.85 -16.95 -7.86
C ASP A 274 -8.20 -15.64 -8.29
N ALA A 275 -8.65 -14.51 -7.73
CA ALA A 275 -8.01 -13.22 -7.96
C ALA A 275 -8.07 -12.31 -6.74
N PHE A 276 -7.09 -11.40 -6.68
CA PHE A 276 -7.03 -10.30 -5.72
C PHE A 276 -6.80 -8.98 -6.45
N ILE A 277 -7.60 -7.97 -6.11
CA ILE A 277 -7.48 -6.62 -6.66
C ILE A 277 -7.24 -5.64 -5.53
N SER A 278 -6.09 -5.06 -5.45
CA SER A 278 -5.66 -3.93 -4.59
C SER A 278 -4.13 -3.96 -4.39
N GLY A 279 -3.65 -3.78 -3.15
CA GLY A 279 -2.26 -3.53 -2.79
C GLY A 279 -1.31 -4.74 -2.84
N ALA A 280 -0.04 -4.41 -2.92
CA ALA A 280 1.08 -5.31 -3.17
C ALA A 280 1.31 -6.40 -2.13
N GLY A 281 1.31 -6.05 -0.85
CA GLY A 281 1.67 -6.99 0.22
C GLY A 281 0.70 -8.17 0.34
N VAL A 282 -0.61 -7.92 0.16
CA VAL A 282 -1.62 -8.98 0.13
C VAL A 282 -1.41 -9.89 -1.08
N GLY A 283 -1.26 -9.29 -2.28
CA GLY A 283 -1.04 -10.05 -3.51
C GLY A 283 0.18 -10.96 -3.44
N GLN A 284 1.28 -10.47 -2.88
CA GLN A 284 2.50 -11.26 -2.68
C GLN A 284 2.26 -12.46 -1.75
N TYR A 285 1.54 -12.26 -0.65
CA TYR A 285 1.20 -13.36 0.24
C TYR A 285 0.32 -14.40 -0.46
N LEU A 286 -0.74 -13.97 -1.13
CA LEU A 286 -1.68 -14.88 -1.81
C LEU A 286 -0.97 -15.68 -2.91
N LYS A 287 -0.10 -15.06 -3.72
CA LYS A 287 0.71 -15.77 -4.70
C LYS A 287 1.73 -16.73 -4.08
N SER A 288 2.25 -16.41 -2.90
CA SER A 288 3.14 -17.34 -2.18
C SER A 288 2.41 -18.56 -1.64
N ALA A 289 1.11 -18.45 -1.36
CA ALA A 289 0.25 -19.53 -0.94
C ALA A 289 -0.29 -20.35 -2.12
N ASN A 290 -0.62 -19.67 -3.23
CA ASN A 290 -1.03 -20.28 -4.49
C ASN A 290 -0.62 -19.40 -5.66
N GLU A 291 0.34 -19.83 -6.46
CA GLU A 291 0.89 -19.08 -7.60
C GLU A 291 -0.14 -18.76 -8.69
N ASN A 292 -1.24 -19.52 -8.78
CA ASN A 292 -2.30 -19.34 -9.76
C ASN A 292 -3.24 -18.18 -9.41
N VAL A 293 -3.15 -17.59 -8.21
CA VAL A 293 -3.93 -16.42 -7.84
C VAL A 293 -3.54 -15.25 -8.74
N ARG A 294 -4.50 -14.69 -9.46
CA ARG A 294 -4.31 -13.49 -10.25
C ARG A 294 -4.28 -12.26 -9.35
N VAL A 295 -3.26 -11.43 -9.51
CA VAL A 295 -3.11 -10.17 -8.77
C VAL A 295 -3.19 -9.00 -9.73
N ALA A 296 -4.16 -8.11 -9.53
CA ALA A 296 -4.34 -6.94 -10.33
C ALA A 296 -4.47 -5.67 -9.48
N VAL A 297 -4.24 -4.52 -10.09
CA VAL A 297 -4.40 -3.21 -9.45
C VAL A 297 -5.48 -2.39 -10.13
N ALA A 298 -6.23 -1.65 -9.32
CA ALA A 298 -7.10 -0.57 -9.78
C ALA A 298 -6.30 0.73 -9.82
N ASP A 299 -6.31 1.40 -10.97
CA ASP A 299 -5.53 2.61 -11.21
C ASP A 299 -6.46 3.76 -11.60
N PRO A 300 -6.63 4.81 -10.76
CA PRO A 300 -7.51 5.93 -11.07
C PRO A 300 -6.94 6.81 -12.17
N GLU A 301 -7.76 7.70 -12.70
CA GLU A 301 -7.33 8.72 -13.65
C GLU A 301 -6.14 9.54 -13.11
N GLY A 302 -5.27 9.98 -13.99
CA GLY A 302 -4.08 10.73 -13.63
C GLY A 302 -2.95 9.93 -13.00
N SER A 303 -3.15 8.65 -12.68
CA SER A 303 -2.12 7.74 -12.19
C SER A 303 -1.42 6.99 -13.33
N GLY A 304 -0.14 6.71 -13.16
CA GLY A 304 0.69 6.05 -14.17
C GLY A 304 0.85 4.54 -14.01
N LEU A 305 0.19 3.92 -13.04
CA LEU A 305 0.43 2.53 -12.69
C LEU A 305 -0.08 1.55 -13.77
N TYR A 306 -1.23 1.83 -14.37
CA TYR A 306 -1.76 1.09 -15.50
C TYR A 306 -0.76 1.05 -16.68
N ASN A 307 -0.17 2.21 -17.02
CA ASN A 307 0.82 2.29 -18.08
C ASN A 307 2.07 1.48 -17.74
N LYS A 308 2.50 1.50 -16.47
CA LYS A 308 3.67 0.76 -16.00
C LYS A 308 3.47 -0.75 -16.13
N VAL A 309 2.31 -1.25 -15.75
CA VAL A 309 2.03 -2.70 -15.66
C VAL A 309 1.63 -3.29 -17.02
N VAL A 310 0.72 -2.61 -17.74
CA VAL A 310 0.03 -3.21 -18.90
C VAL A 310 0.54 -2.66 -20.23
N LYS A 311 0.86 -1.36 -20.30
CA LYS A 311 0.97 -0.68 -21.59
C LYS A 311 2.40 -0.49 -22.09
N HIS A 312 3.24 0.18 -21.31
CA HIS A 312 4.55 0.65 -21.80
C HIS A 312 5.73 0.27 -20.91
N GLY A 313 5.52 -0.35 -19.75
CA GLY A 313 6.57 -0.58 -18.77
C GLY A 313 7.10 0.69 -18.10
N VAL A 314 6.53 1.86 -18.42
CA VAL A 314 6.85 3.18 -17.87
C VAL A 314 5.58 3.86 -17.35
N MET A 315 5.70 4.73 -16.37
CA MET A 315 4.55 5.44 -15.77
C MET A 315 3.87 6.37 -16.79
N PHE A 316 4.68 7.06 -17.60
CA PHE A 316 4.21 8.02 -18.60
C PHE A 316 4.90 7.78 -19.92
N ASP A 317 4.16 7.87 -21.02
CA ASP A 317 4.73 7.94 -22.35
C ASP A 317 5.19 9.40 -22.66
N ARG A 318 5.87 9.55 -23.82
CA ARG A 318 6.39 10.85 -24.23
C ARG A 318 5.28 11.88 -24.49
N LYS A 319 4.13 11.45 -25.00
CA LYS A 319 2.98 12.32 -25.29
C LYS A 319 2.30 12.80 -24.02
N GLU A 320 2.08 11.91 -23.06
CA GLU A 320 1.52 12.24 -21.75
C GLU A 320 2.46 13.17 -20.95
N SER A 321 3.77 13.09 -21.20
CA SER A 321 4.75 13.94 -20.53
C SER A 321 4.80 15.38 -21.05
N GLU A 322 4.39 15.66 -22.28
CA GLU A 322 4.51 16.96 -22.94
C GLU A 322 3.33 17.92 -22.67
N GLY A 323 2.17 17.42 -22.24
CA GLY A 323 0.91 18.19 -22.19
C GLY A 323 0.42 18.63 -20.82
N THR A 324 0.95 18.12 -19.70
CA THR A 324 0.35 18.38 -18.38
C THR A 324 1.23 19.23 -17.49
N LYS A 325 0.70 20.37 -17.04
CA LYS A 325 1.35 21.29 -16.08
C LYS A 325 1.63 20.65 -14.71
N ARG A 326 1.17 19.43 -14.43
CA ARG A 326 1.21 18.79 -13.10
C ARG A 326 1.61 17.31 -13.16
N ARG A 327 2.71 16.99 -13.78
CA ARG A 327 3.23 15.61 -14.00
C ARG A 327 3.38 14.73 -12.75
N HIS A 328 3.27 15.29 -11.55
CA HIS A 328 3.53 14.60 -10.29
C HIS A 328 2.32 14.55 -9.35
N GLN A 329 1.16 15.02 -9.79
CA GLN A 329 -0.09 14.91 -9.07
C GLN A 329 -1.04 13.95 -9.80
N VAL A 330 -1.68 13.09 -9.02
CA VAL A 330 -2.81 12.32 -9.51
C VAL A 330 -4.01 13.26 -9.48
N ASP A 331 -4.48 13.65 -10.66
CA ASP A 331 -5.62 14.56 -10.80
C ASP A 331 -6.90 13.73 -10.92
N THR A 332 -7.50 13.39 -9.79
CA THR A 332 -8.69 12.55 -9.68
C THR A 332 -9.45 12.86 -8.39
N VAL A 333 -10.75 12.59 -8.37
CA VAL A 333 -11.55 12.64 -7.14
C VAL A 333 -11.36 11.39 -6.27
N VAL A 334 -10.72 10.36 -6.81
CA VAL A 334 -10.40 9.15 -6.06
C VAL A 334 -9.22 9.44 -5.13
N GLU A 335 -9.44 9.33 -3.83
CA GLU A 335 -8.41 9.59 -2.83
C GLU A 335 -7.84 8.29 -2.24
N GLY A 336 -6.55 8.32 -1.92
CA GLY A 336 -5.87 7.24 -1.18
C GLY A 336 -5.25 6.14 -2.03
N ILE A 337 -5.47 6.13 -3.34
CA ILE A 337 -4.80 5.28 -4.32
C ILE A 337 -4.35 6.11 -5.52
N GLY A 338 -3.57 5.51 -6.39
CA GLY A 338 -2.93 6.20 -7.52
C GLY A 338 -1.54 6.73 -7.18
N ILE A 339 -0.59 6.55 -8.09
CA ILE A 339 0.79 6.94 -7.89
C ILE A 339 1.47 7.28 -9.21
N ASN A 340 2.34 8.29 -9.19
CA ASN A 340 3.06 8.79 -10.36
C ASN A 340 4.58 8.70 -10.22
N ARG A 341 5.05 7.90 -9.27
CA ARG A 341 6.46 7.60 -9.06
C ARG A 341 6.68 6.16 -8.62
N LEU A 342 7.84 5.63 -8.88
CA LEU A 342 8.26 4.37 -8.31
C LEU A 342 8.61 4.58 -6.83
N THR A 343 8.10 3.71 -5.96
CA THR A 343 8.41 3.67 -4.54
C THR A 343 8.91 2.29 -4.18
N ASN A 344 9.66 2.14 -3.08
CA ASN A 344 10.16 0.85 -2.63
C ASN A 344 9.02 -0.18 -2.49
N ASN A 345 7.89 0.23 -1.91
CA ASN A 345 6.74 -0.66 -1.73
C ASN A 345 6.10 -1.07 -3.06
N LEU A 346 6.11 -0.20 -4.08
CA LEU A 346 5.62 -0.52 -5.40
C LEU A 346 6.58 -1.45 -6.16
N GLU A 347 7.88 -1.23 -6.05
CA GLU A 347 8.89 -2.10 -6.68
C GLU A 347 8.80 -3.54 -6.19
N LEU A 348 8.51 -3.74 -4.89
CA LEU A 348 8.25 -5.08 -4.34
C LEU A 348 7.00 -5.74 -4.96
N ALA A 349 6.05 -4.92 -5.45
CA ALA A 349 4.81 -5.40 -6.04
C ALA A 349 4.92 -5.76 -7.52
N LEU A 350 5.69 -4.99 -8.29
CA LEU A 350 5.70 -5.10 -9.75
C LEU A 350 5.85 -6.54 -10.26
N PRO A 351 6.75 -7.39 -9.70
CA PRO A 351 6.96 -8.75 -10.20
C PRO A 351 5.76 -9.69 -10.05
N ILE A 352 4.81 -9.34 -9.19
CA ILE A 352 3.65 -10.21 -8.91
C ILE A 352 2.35 -9.72 -9.54
N LEU A 353 2.36 -8.55 -10.17
CA LEU A 353 1.19 -8.00 -10.82
C LEU A 353 0.98 -8.65 -12.19
N ASP A 354 -0.17 -9.29 -12.36
CA ASP A 354 -0.57 -9.91 -13.62
C ASP A 354 -1.33 -8.92 -14.52
N ASP A 355 -1.97 -7.89 -13.92
CA ASP A 355 -2.83 -6.96 -14.64
C ASP A 355 -3.02 -5.63 -13.92
N ALA A 356 -3.54 -4.64 -14.64
CA ALA A 356 -4.00 -3.37 -14.08
C ALA A 356 -5.23 -2.87 -14.85
N PHE A 357 -6.12 -2.15 -14.16
CA PHE A 357 -7.33 -1.60 -14.75
C PHE A 357 -7.40 -0.10 -14.50
N ARG A 358 -7.49 0.68 -15.55
CA ARG A 358 -7.76 2.11 -15.45
C ARG A 358 -9.24 2.33 -15.14
N ILE A 359 -9.49 3.13 -14.11
CA ILE A 359 -10.83 3.43 -13.63
C ILE A 359 -11.03 4.95 -13.73
N THR A 360 -12.09 5.35 -14.40
CA THR A 360 -12.45 6.76 -14.51
C THR A 360 -13.11 7.27 -13.24
N ASP A 361 -13.04 8.58 -13.02
CA ASP A 361 -13.71 9.23 -11.90
C ASP A 361 -15.23 9.00 -11.94
N ALA A 362 -15.82 9.03 -13.14
CA ALA A 362 -17.23 8.72 -13.37
C ALA A 362 -17.59 7.29 -12.91
N GLU A 363 -16.79 6.29 -13.27
CA GLU A 363 -16.99 4.91 -12.85
C GLU A 363 -16.89 4.75 -11.33
N ALA A 364 -15.87 5.35 -10.70
CA ALA A 364 -15.66 5.27 -9.27
C ALA A 364 -16.79 5.95 -8.47
N VAL A 365 -17.21 7.14 -8.88
CA VAL A 365 -18.31 7.89 -8.24
C VAL A 365 -19.63 7.14 -8.41
N SER A 366 -19.95 6.70 -9.63
CA SER A 366 -21.18 5.95 -9.92
C SER A 366 -21.25 4.63 -9.16
N MET A 367 -20.14 3.87 -9.10
CA MET A 367 -20.04 2.66 -8.28
C MET A 367 -20.29 2.96 -6.80
N SER A 368 -19.74 4.04 -6.28
CA SER A 368 -19.93 4.45 -4.89
C SER A 368 -21.41 4.71 -4.58
N ARG A 369 -22.20 5.26 -5.52
CA ARG A 369 -23.65 5.45 -5.39
C ARG A 369 -24.42 4.14 -5.56
N TYR A 370 -23.99 3.32 -6.52
CA TYR A 370 -24.60 2.02 -6.80
C TYR A 370 -24.57 1.09 -5.58
N LEU A 371 -23.44 1.02 -4.87
CA LEU A 371 -23.28 0.21 -3.66
C LEU A 371 -24.20 0.65 -2.52
N VAL A 372 -24.41 1.95 -2.35
CA VAL A 372 -25.38 2.44 -1.34
C VAL A 372 -26.79 2.02 -1.70
N LYS A 373 -27.17 2.16 -2.98
CA LYS A 373 -28.53 1.85 -3.44
C LYS A 373 -28.85 0.36 -3.36
N ASN A 374 -27.90 -0.50 -3.74
CA ASN A 374 -28.16 -1.93 -3.93
C ASN A 374 -27.71 -2.80 -2.75
N ASP A 375 -26.61 -2.44 -2.06
CA ASP A 375 -26.03 -3.24 -0.99
C ASP A 375 -26.04 -2.53 0.38
N GLY A 376 -26.43 -1.26 0.45
CA GLY A 376 -26.37 -0.46 1.68
C GLY A 376 -24.92 -0.16 2.12
N LEU A 377 -23.94 -0.37 1.26
CA LEU A 377 -22.52 -0.20 1.56
C LEU A 377 -22.08 1.25 1.30
N PHE A 378 -21.82 1.97 2.39
CA PHE A 378 -21.37 3.37 2.35
C PHE A 378 -19.85 3.44 2.39
N LEU A 379 -19.22 3.34 1.21
CA LEU A 379 -17.76 3.22 1.05
C LEU A 379 -17.14 4.45 0.41
N GLY A 380 -15.83 4.62 0.61
CA GLY A 380 -15.02 5.65 -0.03
C GLY A 380 -14.68 5.32 -1.50
N SER A 381 -14.13 6.33 -2.18
CA SER A 381 -13.84 6.28 -3.62
C SER A 381 -12.85 5.18 -4.02
N SER A 382 -11.82 4.93 -3.22
CA SER A 382 -10.83 3.88 -3.50
C SER A 382 -11.43 2.48 -3.44
N SER A 383 -12.40 2.25 -2.53
CA SER A 383 -13.15 0.99 -2.46
C SER A 383 -14.01 0.78 -3.72
N ALA A 384 -14.70 1.85 -4.15
CA ALA A 384 -15.49 1.83 -5.38
C ALA A 384 -14.60 1.57 -6.61
N CYS A 385 -13.45 2.22 -6.70
CA CYS A 385 -12.45 2.00 -7.74
C CYS A 385 -12.00 0.53 -7.80
N ASN A 386 -11.71 -0.08 -6.66
CA ASN A 386 -11.35 -1.49 -6.56
C ASN A 386 -12.48 -2.40 -7.07
N LEU A 387 -13.73 -2.12 -6.74
CA LEU A 387 -14.88 -2.93 -7.15
C LEU A 387 -15.17 -2.80 -8.65
N VAL A 388 -15.00 -1.63 -9.26
CA VAL A 388 -15.05 -1.49 -10.73
C VAL A 388 -13.97 -2.35 -11.39
N ALA A 389 -12.77 -2.38 -10.84
CA ALA A 389 -11.70 -3.23 -11.36
C ALA A 389 -12.02 -4.73 -11.22
N CYS A 390 -12.75 -5.14 -10.17
CA CYS A 390 -13.25 -6.51 -10.04
C CYS A 390 -14.16 -6.88 -11.21
N ILE A 391 -15.12 -6.01 -11.57
CA ILE A 391 -16.01 -6.23 -12.72
C ILE A 391 -15.18 -6.38 -14.00
N LYS A 392 -14.28 -5.43 -14.26
CA LYS A 392 -13.42 -5.43 -15.45
C LYS A 392 -12.57 -6.70 -15.55
N LEU A 393 -12.01 -7.17 -14.42
CA LEU A 393 -11.24 -8.42 -14.38
C LEU A 393 -12.12 -9.62 -14.72
N VAL A 394 -13.27 -9.79 -14.08
CA VAL A 394 -14.18 -10.91 -14.29
C VAL A 394 -14.59 -10.99 -15.76
N LYS A 395 -14.95 -9.86 -16.38
CA LYS A 395 -15.28 -9.77 -17.80
C LYS A 395 -14.11 -10.15 -18.69
N LYS A 396 -12.93 -9.54 -18.46
CA LYS A 396 -11.71 -9.83 -19.22
C LYS A 396 -11.34 -11.32 -19.20
N MET A 397 -11.59 -11.98 -18.07
CA MET A 397 -11.27 -13.41 -17.90
C MET A 397 -12.41 -14.32 -18.41
N GLY A 398 -13.57 -13.78 -18.75
CA GLY A 398 -14.74 -14.56 -19.11
C GLY A 398 -15.22 -15.48 -17.98
N TRP A 399 -14.93 -15.12 -16.72
CA TRP A 399 -15.30 -15.94 -15.57
C TRP A 399 -16.80 -15.91 -15.33
N LYS A 400 -17.27 -17.07 -14.94
CA LYS A 400 -18.67 -17.32 -14.53
C LYS A 400 -18.62 -18.09 -13.21
N ASP A 401 -19.47 -19.03 -12.96
CA ASP A 401 -19.63 -19.74 -11.72
C ASP A 401 -18.32 -20.25 -11.05
N GLY A 402 -18.33 -20.32 -9.73
CA GLY A 402 -17.31 -20.98 -8.90
C GLY A 402 -16.00 -20.20 -8.71
N LYS A 403 -15.89 -18.97 -9.23
CA LYS A 403 -14.71 -18.14 -9.04
C LYS A 403 -14.88 -17.18 -7.87
N THR A 404 -13.78 -16.89 -7.17
CA THR A 404 -13.73 -15.97 -6.04
C THR A 404 -12.73 -14.85 -6.29
N VAL A 405 -13.21 -13.61 -6.32
CA VAL A 405 -12.41 -12.40 -6.43
C VAL A 405 -12.46 -11.64 -5.12
N VAL A 406 -11.30 -11.34 -4.57
CA VAL A 406 -11.20 -10.60 -3.30
C VAL A 406 -10.62 -9.21 -3.53
N THR A 407 -11.15 -8.22 -2.84
CA THR A 407 -10.63 -6.85 -2.85
C THR A 407 -10.64 -6.22 -1.46
N ILE A 408 -10.15 -4.99 -1.35
CA ILE A 408 -10.11 -4.21 -0.12
C ILE A 408 -11.20 -3.12 -0.16
N LEU A 409 -12.05 -3.10 0.87
CA LEU A 409 -12.93 -1.97 1.16
C LEU A 409 -12.16 -1.02 2.10
N CYS A 410 -11.52 -0.02 1.49
CA CYS A 410 -10.42 0.72 2.09
C CYS A 410 -10.84 1.59 3.27
N ASP A 411 -11.93 2.36 3.11
CA ASP A 411 -12.46 3.28 4.11
C ASP A 411 -13.97 3.54 3.91
N SER A 412 -14.58 4.25 4.87
CA SER A 412 -15.98 4.64 4.83
C SER A 412 -16.22 5.90 3.99
N GLY A 413 -17.40 5.99 3.39
CA GLY A 413 -17.92 7.19 2.72
C GLY A 413 -17.97 8.45 3.60
N ASN A 414 -17.94 8.29 4.93
CA ASN A 414 -17.93 9.39 5.91
C ASN A 414 -16.72 10.35 5.74
N ARG A 415 -15.68 9.93 5.03
CA ARG A 415 -14.48 10.72 4.79
C ARG A 415 -14.46 11.47 3.47
N HIS A 416 -15.59 11.45 2.75
CA HIS A 416 -15.67 11.90 1.36
C HIS A 416 -16.86 12.83 1.08
N TYR A 417 -17.43 13.48 2.11
CA TYR A 417 -18.61 14.35 1.99
C TYR A 417 -18.32 15.62 1.18
N SER A 418 -17.13 16.20 1.30
CA SER A 418 -16.79 17.45 0.64
C SER A 418 -16.49 17.31 -0.86
N LYS A 419 -16.22 16.09 -1.34
CA LYS A 419 -15.84 15.82 -2.75
C LYS A 419 -16.72 14.75 -3.38
N VAL A 420 -16.41 13.48 -3.19
CA VAL A 420 -17.05 12.34 -3.88
C VAL A 420 -18.56 12.23 -3.55
N ARG A 421 -18.96 12.71 -2.39
CA ARG A 421 -20.39 12.73 -1.95
C ARG A 421 -21.06 14.10 -2.11
N ASN A 422 -20.38 15.07 -2.71
CA ASN A 422 -20.89 16.40 -2.97
C ASN A 422 -21.27 16.54 -4.44
N ASP A 423 -22.56 16.49 -4.72
CA ASP A 423 -23.05 16.55 -6.12
C ASP A 423 -22.77 17.91 -6.78
N GLU A 424 -22.76 19.00 -6.01
CA GLU A 424 -22.38 20.33 -6.52
C GLU A 424 -20.89 20.37 -6.92
N TYR A 425 -20.03 19.80 -6.10
CA TYR A 425 -18.60 19.66 -6.40
C TYR A 425 -18.37 18.82 -7.66
N LEU A 426 -19.04 17.66 -7.77
CA LEU A 426 -18.91 16.76 -8.91
C LEU A 426 -19.42 17.41 -10.20
N HIS A 427 -20.54 18.11 -10.14
CA HIS A 427 -21.08 18.86 -11.28
C HIS A 427 -20.11 19.95 -11.77
N LYS A 428 -19.52 20.73 -10.83
CA LYS A 428 -18.49 21.75 -11.17
C LYS A 428 -17.24 21.14 -11.77
N ALA A 429 -16.89 19.91 -11.35
CA ALA A 429 -15.74 19.15 -11.88
C ALA A 429 -16.07 18.44 -13.21
N GLY A 430 -17.32 18.51 -13.69
CA GLY A 430 -17.74 17.81 -14.91
C GLY A 430 -17.79 16.29 -14.79
N ILE A 431 -17.93 15.77 -13.56
CA ILE A 431 -17.95 14.32 -13.29
C ILE A 431 -19.40 13.86 -13.18
N PRO A 432 -19.88 13.00 -14.10
CA PRO A 432 -21.23 12.50 -14.04
C PRO A 432 -21.44 11.52 -12.88
N VAL A 433 -22.64 11.59 -12.29
CA VAL A 433 -23.13 10.64 -11.28
C VAL A 433 -24.26 9.86 -11.91
N ASP A 434 -23.94 8.75 -12.56
CA ASP A 434 -24.91 7.96 -13.30
C ASP A 434 -24.76 6.46 -12.99
N LEU A 435 -25.78 5.89 -12.36
CA LEU A 435 -25.82 4.46 -12.03
C LEU A 435 -25.81 3.56 -13.27
N GLN A 436 -26.27 4.09 -14.42
CA GLN A 436 -26.28 3.35 -15.67
C GLN A 436 -24.87 2.93 -16.10
N ILE A 437 -23.85 3.72 -15.76
CA ILE A 437 -22.44 3.37 -16.03
C ILE A 437 -22.09 2.00 -15.39
N VAL A 438 -22.54 1.75 -14.17
CA VAL A 438 -22.29 0.48 -13.48
C VAL A 438 -23.16 -0.63 -14.05
N GLU A 439 -24.43 -0.34 -14.34
CA GLU A 439 -25.34 -1.32 -14.95
C GLU A 439 -24.84 -1.76 -16.33
N ASP A 440 -24.31 -0.85 -17.14
CA ASP A 440 -23.69 -1.15 -18.44
C ASP A 440 -22.40 -1.98 -18.28
N LEU A 441 -21.59 -1.68 -17.25
CA LEU A 441 -20.43 -2.51 -16.91
C LEU A 441 -20.84 -3.94 -16.50
N LEU A 442 -22.01 -4.14 -15.92
CA LEU A 442 -22.49 -5.47 -15.49
C LEU A 442 -23.18 -6.25 -16.63
N ARG A 443 -23.66 -5.59 -17.66
CA ARG A 443 -24.31 -6.27 -18.80
C ARG A 443 -23.37 -7.29 -19.45
N PRO A 444 -23.88 -8.48 -19.81
CA PRO A 444 -23.11 -9.43 -20.63
C PRO A 444 -22.70 -8.74 -21.94
N GLU A 445 -21.47 -8.96 -22.38
CA GLU A 445 -21.07 -8.58 -23.71
C GLU A 445 -21.94 -9.35 -24.71
N SER A 446 -22.59 -8.63 -25.63
CA SER A 446 -23.35 -9.27 -26.71
C SER A 446 -22.38 -10.17 -27.48
N PRO A 447 -22.75 -11.43 -27.76
CA PRO A 447 -21.90 -12.28 -28.58
C PRO A 447 -21.72 -11.58 -29.94
N VAL A 448 -20.45 -11.30 -30.28
CA VAL A 448 -20.03 -10.77 -31.59
C VAL A 448 -20.20 -11.86 -32.65
#